data_ff68a08bbf777a68a2fdd3a549fca6ea
#
_entry.id   ff68a08bbf777a68a2fdd3a549fca6ea
#
_cell.length_a   1.000
_cell.length_b   1.000
_cell.length_c   1.000
_cell.angle_alpha   90.00
_cell.angle_beta   90.00
_cell.angle_gamma   90.00
#
_symmetry.space_group_name_H-M   'P 1'
#
loop_
_entity.id
_entity.type
_entity.pdbx_description
1 polymer ?
#
loop_
_entity_poly.entity_id
_entity_poly.type
_entity_poly.pdbx_seq_one_letter_code
_entity_poly.pdbx_strand_id
1 'polypeptide(L)'
;MAQNGRELLSLNVNGDPHTVAARTHHTLLEVLRYDLGLTGSKQGCDKGDCGACTVLVNGEPTLACCTLAAFVPPDAEITTIEGLAGPGGCLDPVQDAFDRSGALQCGFCQSGMMLSARALLDRTSSPSDDEIREALGGNLCRCTGYTQIFDAVRLAAAIERGEAPDHAPGSAPGFSILGGRHRKADGHLKATGAAVYTDDVQPARMLHGRILRSPHAHAEIKRID
;
A
#
# COMPACT_ATOMS: atom_id res chain seq x y z
N MET A 1 16.97 -30.39 3.21
CA MET A 1 17.77 -30.02 4.39
C MET A 1 18.02 -28.52 4.31
N ALA A 2 17.48 -27.75 5.26
CA ALA A 2 17.62 -26.29 5.27
C ALA A 2 19.09 -25.89 5.48
N GLN A 3 19.75 -25.42 4.44
CA GLN A 3 21.07 -24.81 4.57
C GLN A 3 20.90 -23.40 5.13
N ASN A 4 21.44 -23.15 6.31
CA ASN A 4 21.40 -21.86 7.02
C ASN A 4 20.02 -21.35 7.46
N GLY A 5 19.05 -22.22 7.77
CA GLY A 5 17.72 -21.82 8.25
C GLY A 5 16.87 -21.10 7.20
N ARG A 6 17.20 -21.23 5.91
CA ARG A 6 16.38 -20.76 4.79
C ARG A 6 15.69 -21.95 4.12
N GLU A 7 14.45 -21.72 3.71
CA GLU A 7 13.63 -22.65 2.94
C GLU A 7 13.27 -22.02 1.60
N LEU A 8 13.10 -22.87 0.58
CA LEU A 8 12.59 -22.42 -0.72
C LEU A 8 11.07 -22.37 -0.62
N LEU A 9 10.54 -21.17 -0.78
CA LEU A 9 9.11 -20.91 -0.81
C LEU A 9 8.69 -20.65 -2.26
N SER A 10 7.60 -21.29 -2.69
CA SER A 10 6.93 -21.00 -3.96
C SER A 10 5.73 -20.12 -3.68
N LEU A 11 5.68 -18.95 -4.32
CA LEU A 11 4.61 -17.96 -4.15
C LEU A 11 4.13 -17.53 -5.55
N ASN A 12 2.82 -17.37 -5.72
CA ASN A 12 2.25 -16.73 -6.90
C ASN A 12 1.92 -15.26 -6.53
N VAL A 13 2.65 -14.32 -7.10
CA VAL A 13 2.50 -12.90 -6.78
C VAL A 13 2.19 -12.11 -8.05
N ASN A 14 1.06 -11.45 -8.08
CA ASN A 14 0.58 -10.65 -9.22
C ASN A 14 0.47 -11.48 -10.52
N GLY A 15 0.13 -12.75 -10.40
CA GLY A 15 0.02 -13.70 -11.53
C GLY A 15 1.34 -14.35 -11.97
N ASP A 16 2.47 -13.96 -11.37
CA ASP A 16 3.78 -14.53 -11.68
C ASP A 16 4.24 -15.51 -10.59
N PRO A 17 4.76 -16.70 -10.98
CA PRO A 17 5.33 -17.66 -10.04
C PRO A 17 6.74 -17.24 -9.61
N HIS A 18 6.96 -17.19 -8.31
CA HIS A 18 8.25 -16.86 -7.69
C HIS A 18 8.76 -17.99 -6.82
N THR A 19 10.08 -18.20 -6.83
CA THR A 19 10.76 -19.08 -5.87
C THR A 19 11.79 -18.26 -5.10
N VAL A 20 11.59 -18.13 -3.79
CA VAL A 20 12.44 -17.32 -2.91
C VAL A 20 13.05 -18.18 -1.81
N ALA A 21 14.30 -17.91 -1.45
CA ALA A 21 14.98 -18.53 -0.31
C ALA A 21 14.79 -17.65 0.93
N ALA A 22 13.72 -17.87 1.68
CA ALA A 22 13.37 -17.10 2.87
C ALA A 22 13.65 -17.86 4.16
N ARG A 23 13.83 -17.15 5.27
CA ARG A 23 13.88 -17.77 6.59
C ARG A 23 12.45 -18.10 7.04
N THR A 24 12.29 -19.14 7.83
CA THR A 24 10.97 -19.61 8.29
C THR A 24 10.18 -18.58 9.09
N HIS A 25 10.87 -17.58 9.67
CA HIS A 25 10.25 -16.50 10.43
C HIS A 25 10.03 -15.21 9.62
N HIS A 26 10.42 -15.18 8.32
CA HIS A 26 10.14 -14.02 7.48
C HIS A 26 8.64 -13.86 7.29
N THR A 27 8.18 -12.64 7.50
CA THR A 27 6.81 -12.25 7.18
C THR A 27 6.63 -12.17 5.66
N LEU A 28 5.39 -12.26 5.21
CA LEU A 28 5.07 -12.06 3.81
C LEU A 28 5.51 -10.65 3.34
N LEU A 29 5.36 -9.64 4.21
CA LEU A 29 5.82 -8.28 3.92
C LEU A 29 7.33 -8.20 3.65
N GLU A 30 8.15 -8.87 4.47
CA GLU A 30 9.61 -8.91 4.27
C GLU A 30 9.98 -9.57 2.95
N VAL A 31 9.33 -10.69 2.62
CA VAL A 31 9.57 -11.38 1.34
C VAL A 31 9.16 -10.51 0.15
N LEU A 32 7.98 -9.89 0.17
CA LEU A 32 7.52 -9.01 -0.90
C LEU A 32 8.48 -7.84 -1.12
N ARG A 33 8.87 -7.16 -0.03
CA ARG A 33 9.69 -5.94 -0.12
C ARG A 33 11.16 -6.20 -0.39
N TYR A 34 11.76 -7.18 0.30
CA TYR A 34 13.22 -7.35 0.33
C TYR A 34 13.73 -8.45 -0.57
N ASP A 35 12.93 -9.50 -0.82
CA ASP A 35 13.32 -10.59 -1.71
C ASP A 35 12.76 -10.38 -3.14
N LEU A 36 11.53 -9.84 -3.27
CA LEU A 36 10.90 -9.61 -4.58
C LEU A 36 10.98 -8.14 -5.06
N GLY A 37 11.37 -7.20 -4.20
CA GLY A 37 11.49 -5.78 -4.55
C GLY A 37 10.14 -5.06 -4.75
N LEU A 38 9.02 -5.67 -4.31
CA LEU A 38 7.68 -5.08 -4.37
C LEU A 38 7.48 -4.14 -3.17
N THR A 39 7.95 -2.91 -3.29
CA THR A 39 7.99 -1.94 -2.20
C THR A 39 6.69 -1.15 -2.00
N GLY A 40 5.68 -1.36 -2.85
CA GLY A 40 4.37 -0.73 -2.76
C GLY A 40 3.64 -1.03 -1.46
N SER A 41 3.69 -2.27 -0.96
CA SER A 41 3.24 -2.60 0.39
C SER A 41 4.18 -2.02 1.43
N LYS A 42 3.65 -1.31 2.45
CA LYS A 42 4.45 -0.47 3.35
C LYS A 42 4.57 -1.06 4.76
N GLN A 43 5.76 -0.92 5.34
CA GLN A 43 6.05 -1.31 6.72
C GLN A 43 5.76 -0.14 7.66
N GLY A 44 4.54 -0.09 8.25
CA GLY A 44 4.12 1.03 9.08
C GLY A 44 4.18 0.77 10.58
N CYS A 45 3.83 -0.43 11.06
CA CYS A 45 3.75 -0.73 12.49
C CYS A 45 4.31 -2.09 12.90
N ASP A 46 4.38 -3.07 12.00
CA ASP A 46 4.81 -4.47 12.21
C ASP A 46 4.08 -5.23 13.33
N LYS A 47 2.86 -4.84 13.62
CA LYS A 47 2.05 -5.44 14.69
C LYS A 47 0.56 -5.52 14.40
N GLY A 48 0.17 -5.33 13.13
CA GLY A 48 -1.21 -5.52 12.69
C GLY A 48 -2.16 -4.35 12.91
N ASP A 49 -1.68 -3.16 13.31
CA ASP A 49 -2.56 -2.03 13.67
C ASP A 49 -2.90 -1.11 12.48
N CYS A 50 -1.92 -0.85 11.58
CA CYS A 50 -2.04 0.29 10.65
C CYS A 50 -2.57 -0.05 9.27
N GLY A 51 -2.54 -1.31 8.85
CA GLY A 51 -3.03 -1.75 7.54
C GLY A 51 -2.21 -1.31 6.32
N ALA A 52 -1.10 -0.58 6.48
CA ALA A 52 -0.28 -0.13 5.34
C ALA A 52 0.37 -1.28 4.55
N CYS A 53 0.46 -2.46 5.16
CA CYS A 53 0.99 -3.69 4.58
C CYS A 53 -0.08 -4.61 3.99
N THR A 54 -1.34 -4.19 3.91
CA THR A 54 -2.41 -5.03 3.36
C THR A 54 -2.08 -5.45 1.94
N VAL A 55 -2.22 -6.74 1.67
CA VAL A 55 -2.22 -7.38 0.35
C VAL A 55 -3.49 -8.21 0.21
N LEU A 56 -3.84 -8.66 -0.98
CA LEU A 56 -4.90 -9.65 -1.14
C LEU A 56 -4.28 -11.04 -1.25
N VAL A 57 -4.80 -11.98 -0.47
CA VAL A 57 -4.48 -13.41 -0.60
C VAL A 57 -5.77 -14.11 -0.99
N ASN A 58 -5.82 -14.65 -2.20
CA ASN A 58 -7.04 -15.19 -2.80
C ASN A 58 -8.23 -14.20 -2.76
N GLY A 59 -7.95 -12.92 -3.02
CA GLY A 59 -8.94 -11.84 -3.00
C GLY A 59 -9.29 -11.28 -1.61
N GLU A 60 -8.79 -11.88 -0.52
CA GLU A 60 -9.10 -11.45 0.84
C GLU A 60 -8.00 -10.55 1.44
N PRO A 61 -8.36 -9.39 2.03
CA PRO A 61 -7.40 -8.48 2.66
C PRO A 61 -6.63 -9.16 3.79
N THR A 62 -5.32 -9.18 3.66
CA THR A 62 -4.41 -9.87 4.58
C THR A 62 -3.29 -8.94 5.00
N LEU A 63 -2.98 -8.89 6.30
CA LEU A 63 -1.89 -8.09 6.85
C LEU A 63 -0.55 -8.81 6.67
N ALA A 64 0.20 -8.44 5.65
CA ALA A 64 1.45 -9.11 5.29
C ALA A 64 2.53 -9.04 6.39
N CYS A 65 2.52 -8.03 7.27
CA CYS A 65 3.45 -7.94 8.40
C CYS A 65 3.16 -8.95 9.52
N CYS A 66 1.95 -9.50 9.57
CA CYS A 66 1.53 -10.49 10.58
C CYS A 66 1.36 -11.90 9.99
N THR A 67 1.62 -12.07 8.70
CA THR A 67 1.53 -13.34 8.00
C THR A 67 2.94 -13.87 7.74
N LEU A 68 3.25 -15.08 8.21
CA LEU A 68 4.51 -15.73 7.89
C LEU A 68 4.46 -16.25 6.45
N ALA A 69 5.48 -15.92 5.64
CA ALA A 69 5.52 -16.32 4.23
C ALA A 69 5.48 -17.84 4.04
N ALA A 70 6.09 -18.59 4.95
CA ALA A 70 6.10 -20.05 4.92
C ALA A 70 4.72 -20.71 5.14
N PHE A 71 3.74 -19.96 5.66
CA PHE A 71 2.38 -20.46 5.86
C PHE A 71 1.38 -20.04 4.78
N VAL A 72 1.82 -19.24 3.81
CA VAL A 72 1.00 -18.93 2.63
C VAL A 72 0.96 -20.19 1.75
N PRO A 73 -0.23 -20.70 1.40
CA PRO A 73 -0.34 -21.85 0.52
C PRO A 73 0.37 -21.61 -0.83
N PRO A 74 1.10 -22.59 -1.38
CA PRO A 74 1.84 -22.41 -2.64
C PRO A 74 0.97 -22.09 -3.85
N ASP A 75 -0.31 -22.44 -3.80
CA ASP A 75 -1.34 -22.20 -4.81
C ASP A 75 -2.16 -20.92 -4.55
N ALA A 76 -1.89 -20.21 -3.45
CA ALA A 76 -2.56 -18.96 -3.14
C ALA A 76 -2.10 -17.85 -4.10
N GLU A 77 -3.06 -17.09 -4.61
CA GLU A 77 -2.81 -15.90 -5.39
C GLU A 77 -2.62 -14.69 -4.48
N ILE A 78 -1.45 -14.05 -4.56
CA ILE A 78 -1.13 -12.84 -3.81
C ILE A 78 -1.18 -11.66 -4.75
N THR A 79 -2.04 -10.69 -4.46
CA THR A 79 -2.10 -9.43 -5.20
C THR A 79 -1.58 -8.29 -4.35
N THR A 80 -0.56 -7.59 -4.85
CA THR A 80 -0.04 -6.36 -4.26
C THR A 80 -0.55 -5.15 -5.06
N ILE A 81 -0.26 -3.94 -4.57
CA ILE A 81 -0.69 -2.71 -5.26
C ILE A 81 -0.11 -2.59 -6.67
N GLU A 82 1.09 -3.14 -6.90
CA GLU A 82 1.74 -3.17 -8.20
C GLU A 82 0.98 -4.06 -9.20
N GLY A 83 0.30 -5.10 -8.69
CA GLY A 83 -0.47 -6.03 -9.51
C GLY A 83 -1.89 -5.59 -9.84
N LEU A 84 -2.38 -4.47 -9.27
CA LEU A 84 -3.72 -3.96 -9.62
C LEU A 84 -3.78 -3.33 -11.00
N ALA A 85 -2.70 -2.67 -11.44
CA ALA A 85 -2.67 -2.03 -12.75
C ALA A 85 -2.76 -3.08 -13.87
N GLY A 86 -3.61 -2.79 -14.83
CA GLY A 86 -3.79 -3.65 -16.01
C GLY A 86 -2.62 -3.57 -17.01
N PRO A 87 -2.65 -4.39 -18.07
CA PRO A 87 -1.64 -4.39 -19.11
C PRO A 87 -1.44 -2.99 -19.70
N GLY A 88 -0.18 -2.62 -19.96
CA GLY A 88 0.16 -1.31 -20.52
C GLY A 88 0.12 -0.15 -19.51
N GLY A 89 0.01 -0.44 -18.20
CA GLY A 89 -0.02 0.59 -17.15
C GLY A 89 -1.36 1.30 -17.01
N CYS A 90 -2.43 0.70 -17.54
CA CYS A 90 -3.79 1.18 -17.32
C CYS A 90 -4.14 1.03 -15.83
N LEU A 91 -4.51 2.14 -15.17
CA LEU A 91 -4.87 2.10 -13.76
C LEU A 91 -6.15 1.29 -13.54
N ASP A 92 -6.17 0.49 -12.48
CA ASP A 92 -7.41 -0.07 -11.94
C ASP A 92 -8.37 1.07 -11.56
N PRO A 93 -9.70 0.89 -11.67
CA PRO A 93 -10.68 1.89 -11.26
C PRO A 93 -10.46 2.47 -9.86
N VAL A 94 -10.00 1.65 -8.91
CA VAL A 94 -9.67 2.12 -7.55
C VAL A 94 -8.45 3.04 -7.58
N GLN A 95 -7.38 2.66 -8.29
CA GLN A 95 -6.17 3.47 -8.41
C GLN A 95 -6.47 4.82 -9.10
N ASP A 96 -7.24 4.82 -10.19
CA ASP A 96 -7.64 6.04 -10.92
C ASP A 96 -8.51 6.94 -10.04
N ALA A 97 -9.49 6.37 -9.33
CA ALA A 97 -10.38 7.11 -8.46
C ALA A 97 -9.63 7.78 -7.29
N PHE A 98 -8.66 7.09 -6.67
CA PHE A 98 -7.85 7.67 -5.60
C PHE A 98 -6.98 8.83 -6.09
N ASP A 99 -6.40 8.72 -7.28
CA ASP A 99 -5.62 9.80 -7.89
C ASP A 99 -6.53 11.00 -8.27
N ARG A 100 -7.69 10.74 -8.89
CA ARG A 100 -8.65 11.77 -9.30
C ARG A 100 -9.29 12.51 -8.13
N SER A 101 -9.57 11.82 -7.03
CA SER A 101 -10.20 12.40 -5.84
C SER A 101 -9.23 13.17 -4.95
N GLY A 102 -7.91 13.13 -5.23
CA GLY A 102 -6.90 13.71 -4.37
C GLY A 102 -6.77 12.97 -3.02
N ALA A 103 -7.18 11.70 -2.97
CA ALA A 103 -7.09 10.84 -1.79
C ALA A 103 -5.65 10.46 -1.43
N LEU A 104 -4.68 10.87 -2.23
CA LEU A 104 -3.26 10.57 -2.13
C LEU A 104 -2.49 11.76 -1.54
N GLN A 105 -2.36 11.88 -0.21
CA GLN A 105 -1.49 12.91 0.39
C GLN A 105 -0.04 12.43 0.43
N CYS A 106 0.46 11.91 1.56
CA CYS A 106 1.80 11.30 1.58
C CYS A 106 1.86 9.99 0.77
N GLY A 107 0.75 9.26 0.67
CA GLY A 107 0.64 8.03 -0.10
C GLY A 107 1.02 6.75 0.66
N PHE A 108 1.54 6.85 1.89
CA PHE A 108 2.09 5.70 2.61
C PHE A 108 1.04 4.64 2.98
N CYS A 109 -0.19 5.04 3.32
CA CYS A 109 -1.29 4.13 3.64
C CYS A 109 -2.07 3.64 2.40
N GLN A 110 -1.80 4.21 1.24
CA GLN A 110 -2.69 4.10 0.07
C GLN A 110 -2.71 2.71 -0.55
N SER A 111 -1.57 2.01 -0.57
CA SER A 111 -1.52 0.63 -1.06
C SER A 111 -2.50 -0.27 -0.31
N GLY A 112 -2.47 -0.22 1.01
CA GLY A 112 -3.38 -1.01 1.84
C GLY A 112 -4.85 -0.58 1.69
N MET A 113 -5.13 0.73 1.64
CA MET A 113 -6.49 1.23 1.47
C MET A 113 -7.09 0.88 0.11
N MET A 114 -6.30 0.98 -0.97
CA MET A 114 -6.76 0.62 -2.31
C MET A 114 -7.04 -0.87 -2.44
N LEU A 115 -6.19 -1.74 -1.87
CA LEU A 115 -6.42 -3.18 -1.86
C LEU A 115 -7.64 -3.57 -1.02
N SER A 116 -7.85 -2.94 0.14
CA SER A 116 -9.07 -3.14 0.95
C SER A 116 -10.32 -2.66 0.21
N ALA A 117 -10.23 -1.52 -0.50
CA ALA A 117 -11.32 -1.01 -1.33
C ALA A 117 -11.59 -1.93 -2.52
N ARG A 118 -10.54 -2.49 -3.17
CA ARG A 118 -10.70 -3.44 -4.26
C ARG A 118 -11.46 -4.68 -3.80
N ALA A 119 -11.07 -5.28 -2.69
CA ALA A 119 -11.76 -6.42 -2.11
C ALA A 119 -13.22 -6.13 -1.75
N LEU A 120 -13.55 -4.91 -1.34
CA LEU A 120 -14.93 -4.50 -1.12
C LEU A 120 -15.70 -4.44 -2.46
N LEU A 121 -15.14 -3.79 -3.49
CA LEU A 121 -15.81 -3.62 -4.77
C LEU A 121 -15.98 -4.94 -5.54
N ASP A 122 -15.10 -5.91 -5.32
CA ASP A 122 -15.25 -7.27 -5.86
C ASP A 122 -16.48 -8.00 -5.29
N ARG A 123 -16.94 -7.60 -4.09
CA ARG A 123 -18.11 -8.18 -3.43
C ARG A 123 -19.40 -7.39 -3.66
N THR A 124 -19.29 -6.07 -3.83
CA THR A 124 -20.44 -5.19 -4.02
C THR A 124 -20.13 -4.04 -4.95
N SER A 125 -20.95 -3.87 -5.98
CA SER A 125 -20.79 -2.80 -6.97
C SER A 125 -21.32 -1.43 -6.50
N SER A 126 -22.03 -1.38 -5.37
CA SER A 126 -22.65 -0.15 -4.83
C SER A 126 -22.56 -0.15 -3.31
N PRO A 127 -21.34 -0.04 -2.73
CA PRO A 127 -21.17 -0.10 -1.29
C PRO A 127 -21.80 1.12 -0.60
N SER A 128 -22.46 0.85 0.52
CA SER A 128 -22.91 1.90 1.45
C SER A 128 -21.73 2.51 2.19
N ASP A 129 -21.95 3.68 2.80
CA ASP A 129 -20.91 4.34 3.62
C ASP A 129 -20.46 3.50 4.82
N ASP A 130 -21.34 2.67 5.37
CA ASP A 130 -21.01 1.79 6.47
C ASP A 130 -20.14 0.61 6.00
N GLU A 131 -20.42 0.03 4.83
CA GLU A 131 -19.57 -1.00 4.23
C GLU A 131 -18.19 -0.46 3.86
N ILE A 132 -18.10 0.77 3.33
CA ILE A 132 -16.80 1.44 3.06
C ILE A 132 -16.05 1.66 4.37
N ARG A 133 -16.74 2.11 5.43
CA ARG A 133 -16.14 2.35 6.75
C ARG A 133 -15.62 1.05 7.37
N GLU A 134 -16.37 -0.02 7.27
CA GLU A 134 -15.98 -1.34 7.75
C GLU A 134 -14.78 -1.87 6.99
N ALA A 135 -14.82 -1.85 5.65
CA ALA A 135 -13.72 -2.35 4.80
C ALA A 135 -12.40 -1.60 5.03
N LEU A 136 -12.45 -0.29 5.31
CA LEU A 136 -11.27 0.53 5.56
C LEU A 136 -10.92 0.66 7.05
N GLY A 137 -11.70 0.04 7.94
CA GLY A 137 -11.53 0.17 9.39
C GLY A 137 -10.18 -0.30 9.92
N GLY A 138 -9.53 -1.24 9.21
CA GLY A 138 -8.17 -1.72 9.51
C GLY A 138 -7.04 -0.87 8.93
N ASN A 139 -7.34 0.24 8.24
CA ASN A 139 -6.34 1.06 7.54
C ASN A 139 -6.27 2.47 8.14
N LEU A 140 -5.10 2.84 8.67
CA LEU A 140 -4.90 4.14 9.32
C LEU A 140 -4.25 5.16 8.37
N CYS A 141 -4.85 6.34 8.28
CA CYS A 141 -4.28 7.49 7.57
C CYS A 141 -3.87 8.60 8.53
N ARG A 142 -2.57 8.87 8.64
CA ARG A 142 -2.04 9.95 9.50
C ARG A 142 -2.29 11.35 8.94
N CYS A 143 -2.46 11.46 7.62
CA CYS A 143 -2.77 12.71 6.94
C CYS A 143 -4.27 13.08 7.03
N THR A 144 -5.09 12.23 7.62
CA THR A 144 -6.54 12.43 7.82
C THR A 144 -7.33 12.68 6.54
N GLY A 145 -6.94 12.03 5.44
CA GLY A 145 -7.61 12.16 4.12
C GLY A 145 -8.87 11.32 3.98
N TYR A 146 -9.52 10.90 5.05
CA TYR A 146 -10.62 9.93 5.02
C TYR A 146 -11.80 10.36 4.15
N THR A 147 -12.17 11.64 4.15
CA THR A 147 -13.27 12.15 3.30
C THR A 147 -12.97 11.87 1.83
N GLN A 148 -11.77 12.25 1.35
CA GLN A 148 -11.36 12.03 -0.03
C GLN A 148 -11.19 10.54 -0.35
N ILE A 149 -10.78 9.73 0.63
CA ILE A 149 -10.64 8.28 0.49
C ILE A 149 -12.02 7.63 0.30
N PHE A 150 -13.02 8.00 1.09
CA PHE A 150 -14.40 7.54 0.93
C PHE A 150 -14.99 7.97 -0.42
N ASP A 151 -14.76 9.24 -0.81
CA ASP A 151 -15.16 9.75 -2.13
C ASP A 151 -14.48 8.97 -3.26
N ALA A 152 -13.22 8.57 -3.08
CA ALA A 152 -12.51 7.75 -4.05
C ALA A 152 -13.12 6.35 -4.21
N VAL A 153 -13.52 5.70 -3.11
CA VAL A 153 -14.18 4.38 -3.19
C VAL A 153 -15.54 4.50 -3.90
N ARG A 154 -16.34 5.54 -3.58
CA ARG A 154 -17.61 5.79 -4.29
C ARG A 154 -17.36 6.07 -5.78
N LEU A 155 -16.34 6.85 -6.11
CA LEU A 155 -15.98 7.14 -7.50
C LEU A 155 -15.52 5.89 -8.22
N ALA A 156 -14.69 5.03 -7.61
CA ALA A 156 -14.28 3.75 -8.20
C ALA A 156 -15.49 2.87 -8.53
N ALA A 157 -16.43 2.73 -7.58
CA ALA A 157 -17.68 2.02 -7.81
C ALA A 157 -18.48 2.61 -8.99
N ALA A 158 -18.56 3.93 -9.10
CA ALA A 158 -19.25 4.60 -10.21
C ALA A 158 -18.54 4.40 -11.55
N ILE A 159 -17.18 4.40 -11.56
CA ILE A 159 -16.39 4.10 -12.75
C ILE A 159 -16.69 2.68 -13.25
N GLU A 160 -16.72 1.69 -12.37
CA GLU A 160 -17.00 0.29 -12.73
C GLU A 160 -18.41 0.09 -13.28
N ARG A 161 -19.39 0.86 -12.79
CA ARG A 161 -20.76 0.84 -13.32
C ARG A 161 -20.94 1.67 -14.61
N GLY A 162 -19.88 2.36 -15.09
CA GLY A 162 -19.97 3.24 -16.26
C GLY A 162 -20.74 4.55 -16.00
N GLU A 163 -20.92 4.94 -14.75
CA GLU A 163 -21.70 6.11 -14.32
C GLU A 163 -20.80 7.34 -14.02
N ALA A 164 -19.48 7.14 -13.92
CA ALA A 164 -18.58 8.21 -13.53
C ALA A 164 -18.40 9.25 -14.64
N PRO A 165 -18.34 10.55 -14.29
CA PRO A 165 -18.03 11.57 -15.27
C PRO A 165 -16.58 11.44 -15.76
N ASP A 166 -16.38 11.61 -17.07
CA ASP A 166 -15.07 11.50 -17.73
C ASP A 166 -14.03 12.53 -17.27
N HIS A 167 -14.46 13.57 -16.55
CA HIS A 167 -13.57 14.66 -16.18
C HIS A 167 -13.57 14.96 -14.69
N ALA A 168 -12.41 15.40 -14.19
CA ALA A 168 -12.35 16.18 -12.97
C ALA A 168 -13.26 17.41 -13.08
N PRO A 169 -13.95 17.84 -11.99
CA PRO A 169 -14.76 19.05 -12.00
C PRO A 169 -13.93 20.21 -12.57
N GLY A 170 -14.53 20.93 -13.54
CA GLY A 170 -13.86 22.02 -14.25
C GLY A 170 -13.35 23.12 -13.33
N SER A 171 -12.41 23.89 -13.84
CA SER A 171 -11.91 25.09 -13.19
C SER A 171 -13.03 26.10 -12.95
N ALA A 172 -12.88 26.99 -11.96
CA ALA A 172 -13.82 28.09 -11.75
C ALA A 172 -13.91 28.98 -13.01
N PRO A 173 -15.08 29.55 -13.33
CA PRO A 173 -15.25 30.38 -14.51
C PRO A 173 -14.16 31.46 -14.60
N GLY A 174 -13.49 31.57 -15.75
CA GLY A 174 -12.42 32.54 -16.00
C GLY A 174 -11.02 32.13 -15.54
N PHE A 175 -10.86 30.97 -14.94
CA PHE A 175 -9.56 30.46 -14.50
C PHE A 175 -9.29 29.05 -15.05
N SER A 176 -8.05 28.78 -15.47
CA SER A 176 -7.65 27.46 -15.97
C SER A 176 -7.12 26.53 -14.87
N ILE A 177 -6.74 27.07 -13.71
CA ILE A 177 -6.11 26.34 -12.62
C ILE A 177 -6.91 26.49 -11.32
N LEU A 178 -7.30 27.72 -10.96
CA LEU A 178 -8.04 27.99 -9.73
C LEU A 178 -9.42 27.32 -9.74
N GLY A 179 -9.73 26.62 -8.66
CA GLY A 179 -10.99 25.89 -8.49
C GLY A 179 -11.05 24.56 -9.25
N GLY A 180 -10.02 24.20 -10.04
CA GLY A 180 -9.91 22.90 -10.69
C GLY A 180 -9.38 21.81 -9.74
N ARG A 181 -9.86 20.58 -9.89
CA ARG A 181 -9.25 19.41 -9.25
C ARG A 181 -8.15 18.88 -10.16
N HIS A 182 -6.91 19.22 -9.83
CA HIS A 182 -5.75 18.75 -10.57
C HIS A 182 -5.17 17.48 -9.90
N ARG A 183 -4.79 16.50 -10.71
CA ARG A 183 -4.05 15.34 -10.21
C ARG A 183 -2.71 15.77 -9.61
N LYS A 184 -2.28 15.12 -8.57
CA LYS A 184 -0.94 15.36 -8.01
C LYS A 184 0.12 14.90 -8.99
N ALA A 185 1.24 15.63 -9.07
CA ALA A 185 2.35 15.28 -9.95
C ALA A 185 2.93 13.89 -9.67
N ASP A 186 2.89 13.45 -8.40
CA ASP A 186 3.36 12.15 -7.94
C ASP A 186 2.22 11.14 -7.66
N GLY A 187 0.98 11.48 -8.02
CA GLY A 187 -0.22 10.68 -7.73
C GLY A 187 -0.15 9.30 -8.37
N HIS A 188 0.19 9.24 -9.65
CA HIS A 188 0.33 7.98 -10.38
C HIS A 188 1.34 7.03 -9.74
N LEU A 189 2.52 7.54 -9.34
CA LEU A 189 3.55 6.72 -8.68
C LEU A 189 3.07 6.15 -7.34
N LYS A 190 2.30 6.94 -6.59
CA LYS A 190 1.71 6.51 -5.32
C LYS A 190 0.60 5.49 -5.51
N ALA A 191 -0.25 5.69 -6.51
CA ALA A 191 -1.36 4.79 -6.82
C ALA A 191 -0.88 3.41 -7.31
N THR A 192 0.24 3.36 -8.03
CA THR A 192 0.79 2.12 -8.58
C THR A 192 1.81 1.42 -7.69
N GLY A 193 2.12 1.97 -6.50
CA GLY A 193 3.16 1.44 -5.63
C GLY A 193 4.60 1.79 -6.05
N ALA A 194 4.79 2.49 -7.16
CA ALA A 194 6.09 2.85 -7.71
C ALA A 194 6.77 4.03 -6.99
N ALA A 195 6.07 4.72 -6.07
CA ALA A 195 6.64 5.82 -5.30
C ALA A 195 7.71 5.31 -4.33
N VAL A 196 8.89 5.92 -4.40
CA VAL A 196 10.04 5.59 -3.54
C VAL A 196 10.01 6.46 -2.29
N TYR A 197 10.08 5.82 -1.12
CA TYR A 197 10.15 6.47 0.19
C TYR A 197 11.54 6.28 0.80
N THR A 198 11.83 7.00 1.89
CA THR A 198 13.17 6.95 2.52
C THR A 198 13.59 5.53 2.89
N ASP A 199 12.67 4.70 3.39
CA ASP A 199 12.96 3.31 3.77
C ASP A 199 13.21 2.38 2.56
N ASP A 200 12.80 2.79 1.36
CA ASP A 200 13.02 2.05 0.12
C ASP A 200 14.41 2.33 -0.48
N VAL A 201 15.11 3.37 0.02
CA VAL A 201 16.43 3.80 -0.49
C VAL A 201 17.54 3.05 0.21
N GLN A 202 18.20 2.15 -0.51
CA GLN A 202 19.32 1.36 0.01
C GLN A 202 20.55 1.47 -0.91
N PRO A 203 21.29 2.57 -0.84
CA PRO A 203 22.50 2.75 -1.64
C PRO A 203 23.61 1.77 -1.21
N ALA A 204 24.44 1.34 -2.16
CA ALA A 204 25.59 0.50 -1.85
C ALA A 204 26.48 1.15 -0.79
N ARG A 205 26.91 0.38 0.20
CA ARG A 205 27.72 0.84 1.34
C ARG A 205 27.03 1.89 2.22
N MET A 206 25.70 1.84 2.34
CA MET A 206 24.95 2.71 3.22
C MET A 206 25.44 2.59 4.67
N LEU A 207 25.64 3.73 5.33
CA LEU A 207 25.93 3.79 6.75
C LEU A 207 24.65 3.90 7.56
N HIS A 208 24.58 3.22 8.69
CA HIS A 208 23.45 3.27 9.59
C HIS A 208 23.77 4.13 10.81
N GLY A 209 23.06 5.26 10.97
CA GLY A 209 23.14 6.10 12.15
C GLY A 209 22.32 5.53 13.32
N ARG A 210 22.90 5.57 14.52
CA ARG A 210 22.21 5.23 15.76
C ARG A 210 22.35 6.34 16.77
N ILE A 211 21.29 6.64 17.50
CA ILE A 211 21.31 7.58 18.61
C ILE A 211 21.52 6.79 19.90
N LEU A 212 22.64 7.03 20.57
CA LEU A 212 22.87 6.53 21.91
C LEU A 212 22.11 7.44 22.89
N ARG A 213 21.10 6.88 23.53
CA ARG A 213 20.29 7.61 24.51
C ARG A 213 20.85 7.42 25.92
N SER A 214 20.76 8.47 26.74
CA SER A 214 21.07 8.37 28.18
C SER A 214 20.10 7.38 28.85
N PRO A 215 20.60 6.48 29.72
CA PRO A 215 19.77 5.66 30.58
C PRO A 215 19.15 6.45 31.75
N HIS A 216 19.60 7.69 31.97
CA HIS A 216 19.15 8.55 33.06
C HIS A 216 18.13 9.57 32.56
N ALA A 217 17.07 9.80 33.32
CA ALA A 217 16.04 10.79 33.03
C ALA A 217 16.57 12.23 33.06
N HIS A 218 17.53 12.49 33.95
CA HIS A 218 18.24 13.78 34.11
C HIS A 218 19.70 13.51 34.45
N ALA A 219 20.62 14.09 33.71
CA ALA A 219 22.07 13.89 33.92
C ALA A 219 22.87 15.02 33.30
N GLU A 220 24.04 15.27 33.87
CA GLU A 220 25.08 16.14 33.30
C GLU A 220 26.00 15.29 32.40
N ILE A 221 26.14 15.68 31.13
CA ILE A 221 27.06 15.02 30.21
C ILE A 221 28.46 15.50 30.50
N LYS A 222 29.33 14.62 31.01
CA LYS A 222 30.73 14.93 31.33
C LYS A 222 31.69 14.68 30.17
N ARG A 223 31.36 13.68 29.33
CA ARG A 223 32.20 13.32 28.17
C ARG A 223 31.40 12.47 27.19
N ILE A 224 31.67 12.64 25.90
CA ILE A 224 31.25 11.77 24.79
C ILE A 224 32.55 11.31 24.11
N ASP A 225 32.78 9.99 24.05
CA ASP A 225 33.93 9.38 23.40
C ASP A 225 33.65 9.06 21.93
#